data_a4da437c203b82cb1d065a0284f43d1e
#
_entry.id   a4da437c203b82cb1d065a0284f43d1e
#
_cell.length_a   1.000
_cell.length_b   1.000
_cell.length_c   1.000
_cell.angle_alpha   90.00
_cell.angle_beta   90.00
_cell.angle_gamma   90.00
#
_symmetry.space_group_name_H-M   'P 1'
#
loop_
_entity.id
_entity.type
_entity.pdbx_description
1 polymer ?
#
loop_
_entity_poly.entity_id
_entity_poly.type
_entity_poly.pdbx_seq_one_letter_code
_entity_poly.pdbx_strand_id
1 'polypeptide(L)'
;KNLIFPVTTNQVALNQILPIINMLKAKDTEIAVFGFNEWQNYNSISKELFHYDTYFTSPFFIDFKSEETIKFLKKYRSYYNAEPTNSHPMYAILGYDMMMYFCESMQKYGHDFEWALDKIAPSTLQSDFKFNRVGETGGFINSRHFIIENSETNGCKMFAK
;
A
#
# COMPACT_ATOMS: atom_id res chain seq x y z
N LYS A 1 -2.17 21.51 14.58
CA LYS A 1 -2.76 20.44 13.77
C LYS A 1 -3.24 19.34 14.70
N ASN A 2 -4.49 18.91 14.57
CA ASN A 2 -5.08 17.84 15.38
C ASN A 2 -5.00 16.54 14.59
N LEU A 3 -4.60 15.45 15.24
CA LEU A 3 -4.59 14.11 14.66
C LEU A 3 -5.71 13.28 15.26
N ILE A 4 -6.58 12.76 14.41
CA ILE A 4 -7.74 11.96 14.81
C ILE A 4 -7.51 10.52 14.37
N PHE A 5 -7.71 9.58 15.30
CA PHE A 5 -7.63 8.14 15.07
C PHE A 5 -9.00 7.49 15.28
N PRO A 6 -9.82 7.33 14.24
CA PRO A 6 -11.02 6.50 14.34
C PRO A 6 -10.64 5.02 14.41
N VAL A 7 -10.69 4.44 15.59
CA VAL A 7 -10.27 3.04 15.84
C VAL A 7 -11.37 2.09 15.38
N THR A 8 -11.65 2.06 14.09
CA THR A 8 -12.65 1.17 13.51
C THR A 8 -12.36 0.88 12.03
N THR A 9 -12.66 -0.33 11.61
CA THR A 9 -12.73 -0.75 10.20
C THR A 9 -14.16 -0.91 9.72
N ASN A 10 -15.15 -0.65 10.58
CA ASN A 10 -16.56 -0.78 10.23
C ASN A 10 -17.01 0.40 9.34
N GLN A 11 -17.40 0.09 8.11
CA GLN A 11 -17.82 1.07 7.12
C GLN A 11 -19.03 1.92 7.58
N VAL A 12 -19.99 1.32 8.30
CA VAL A 12 -21.17 2.04 8.81
C VAL A 12 -20.78 3.07 9.86
N ALA A 13 -19.87 2.71 10.77
CA ALA A 13 -19.35 3.63 11.77
C ALA A 13 -18.56 4.78 11.12
N LEU A 14 -17.74 4.48 10.11
CA LEU A 14 -16.98 5.49 9.38
C LEU A 14 -17.89 6.47 8.64
N ASN A 15 -18.96 6.01 8.01
CA ASN A 15 -19.95 6.86 7.37
C ASN A 15 -20.64 7.84 8.34
N GLN A 16 -20.64 7.53 9.63
CA GLN A 16 -21.14 8.44 10.67
C GLN A 16 -20.07 9.38 11.22
N ILE A 17 -18.84 8.89 11.38
CA ILE A 17 -17.73 9.64 11.98
C ILE A 17 -17.16 10.69 11.01
N LEU A 18 -16.94 10.33 9.74
CA LEU A 18 -16.25 11.20 8.78
C LEU A 18 -17.01 12.52 8.53
N PRO A 19 -18.35 12.58 8.39
CA PRO A 19 -19.07 13.83 8.31
C PRO A 19 -18.89 14.74 9.53
N ILE A 20 -18.76 14.16 10.72
CA ILE A 20 -18.49 14.93 11.95
C ILE A 20 -17.12 15.58 11.89
N ILE A 21 -16.10 14.84 11.43
CA ILE A 21 -14.74 15.35 11.22
C ILE A 21 -14.75 16.49 10.19
N ASN A 22 -15.52 16.35 9.11
CA ASN A 22 -15.69 17.40 8.10
C ASN A 22 -16.29 18.68 8.68
N MET A 23 -17.27 18.56 9.57
CA MET A 23 -17.84 19.72 10.26
C MET A 23 -16.81 20.43 11.15
N LEU A 24 -15.87 19.70 11.75
CA LEU A 24 -14.79 20.28 12.56
C LEU A 24 -13.78 21.02 11.67
N LYS A 25 -13.43 20.47 10.52
CA LYS A 25 -12.55 21.12 9.53
C LYS A 25 -13.15 22.45 9.02
N ALA A 26 -14.44 22.48 8.77
CA ALA A 26 -15.15 23.70 8.33
C ALA A 26 -15.08 24.87 9.34
N LYS A 27 -14.61 24.63 10.57
CA LYS A 27 -14.40 25.66 11.62
C LYS A 27 -12.94 26.11 11.71
N ASP A 28 -12.20 26.12 10.60
CA ASP A 28 -10.76 26.47 10.50
C ASP A 28 -9.84 25.64 11.42
N THR A 29 -10.25 24.42 11.73
CA THR A 29 -9.45 23.51 12.55
C THR A 29 -8.58 22.66 11.62
N GLU A 30 -7.26 22.77 11.74
CA GLU A 30 -6.34 21.87 11.05
C GLU A 30 -6.48 20.43 11.59
N ILE A 31 -6.93 19.52 10.74
CA ILE A 31 -7.16 18.12 11.09
C ILE A 31 -6.39 17.23 10.13
N ALA A 32 -5.73 16.21 10.67
CA ALA A 32 -5.27 15.05 9.95
C ALA A 32 -5.93 13.80 10.53
N VAL A 33 -6.22 12.84 9.69
CA VAL A 33 -6.83 11.57 10.08
C VAL A 33 -5.82 10.45 9.87
N PHE A 34 -5.66 9.57 10.84
CA PHE A 34 -4.90 8.35 10.66
C PHE A 34 -5.85 7.15 10.75
N GLY A 35 -5.89 6.37 9.68
CA GLY A 35 -6.84 5.29 9.52
C GLY A 35 -6.20 3.95 9.23
N PHE A 36 -7.04 3.01 8.84
CA PHE A 36 -6.64 1.66 8.48
C PHE A 36 -6.60 1.47 6.96
N ASN A 37 -5.70 0.59 6.52
CA ASN A 37 -5.52 0.28 5.10
C ASN A 37 -6.81 -0.21 4.41
N GLU A 38 -7.66 -0.91 5.14
CA GLU A 38 -8.95 -1.44 4.68
C GLU A 38 -9.92 -0.37 4.19
N TRP A 39 -9.78 0.86 4.67
CA TRP A 39 -10.63 1.99 4.26
C TRP A 39 -10.53 2.29 2.77
N GLN A 40 -9.42 1.98 2.14
CA GLN A 40 -9.21 2.14 0.70
C GLN A 40 -10.17 1.28 -0.14
N ASN A 41 -10.70 0.20 0.44
CA ASN A 41 -11.63 -0.70 -0.24
C ASN A 41 -13.09 -0.22 -0.16
N TYR A 42 -13.38 0.86 0.58
CA TYR A 42 -14.74 1.35 0.79
C TYR A 42 -15.07 2.51 -0.16
N ASN A 43 -15.72 2.18 -1.27
CA ASN A 43 -16.08 3.17 -2.29
C ASN A 43 -16.91 4.35 -1.74
N SER A 44 -17.73 4.12 -0.71
CA SER A 44 -18.59 5.15 -0.10
C SER A 44 -17.83 6.24 0.63
N ILE A 45 -16.64 5.92 1.16
CA ILE A 45 -15.83 6.86 1.94
C ILE A 45 -14.56 7.30 1.21
N SER A 46 -14.26 6.73 0.05
CA SER A 46 -13.03 7.02 -0.69
C SER A 46 -12.87 8.50 -1.02
N LYS A 47 -13.97 9.18 -1.37
CA LYS A 47 -13.98 10.62 -1.66
C LYS A 47 -13.75 11.45 -0.39
N GLU A 48 -14.32 11.04 0.74
CA GLU A 48 -14.18 11.72 2.02
C GLU A 48 -12.73 11.69 2.51
N LEU A 49 -11.98 10.63 2.20
CA LEU A 49 -10.58 10.49 2.60
C LEU A 49 -9.64 11.54 1.98
N PHE A 50 -10.07 12.22 0.90
CA PHE A 50 -9.30 13.28 0.27
C PHE A 50 -9.62 14.68 0.81
N HIS A 51 -10.70 14.86 1.56
CA HIS A 51 -11.07 16.16 2.10
C HIS A 51 -10.14 16.67 3.21
N TYR A 52 -9.41 15.77 3.85
CA TYR A 52 -8.39 16.08 4.86
C TYR A 52 -7.17 15.20 4.63
N ASP A 53 -6.03 15.62 5.20
CA ASP A 53 -4.83 14.79 5.12
C ASP A 53 -5.09 13.46 5.85
N THR A 54 -5.33 12.40 5.10
CA THR A 54 -5.55 11.06 5.66
C THR A 54 -4.29 10.24 5.48
N TYR A 55 -3.81 9.68 6.57
CA TYR A 55 -2.64 8.81 6.60
C TYR A 55 -3.06 7.40 7.01
N PHE A 56 -2.43 6.40 6.40
CA PHE A 56 -2.57 5.00 6.82
C PHE A 56 -1.31 4.21 6.49
N THR A 57 -1.08 3.14 7.24
CA THR A 57 -0.02 2.18 6.93
C THR A 57 -0.53 1.15 5.94
N SER A 58 0.30 0.77 4.97
CA SER A 58 0.00 -0.29 4.02
C SER A 58 1.26 -1.10 3.72
N PRO A 59 1.16 -2.43 3.57
CA PRO A 59 2.26 -3.24 3.05
C PRO A 59 2.45 -3.05 1.54
N PHE A 60 1.56 -2.31 0.88
CA PHE A 60 1.53 -2.13 -0.57
C PHE A 60 1.35 -0.67 -0.94
N PHE A 61 2.13 -0.23 -1.94
CA PHE A 61 1.94 1.07 -2.59
C PHE A 61 2.31 0.95 -4.07
N ILE A 62 1.45 1.46 -4.96
CA ILE A 62 1.70 1.46 -6.40
C ILE A 62 1.87 2.90 -6.87
N ASP A 63 3.02 3.20 -7.46
CA ASP A 63 3.18 4.43 -8.23
C ASP A 63 2.75 4.19 -9.68
N PHE A 64 1.52 4.56 -10.00
CA PHE A 64 0.96 4.45 -11.36
C PHE A 64 1.64 5.39 -12.37
N LYS A 65 2.49 6.31 -11.92
CA LYS A 65 3.22 7.25 -12.78
C LYS A 65 4.63 6.73 -13.11
N SER A 66 5.11 5.71 -12.41
CA SER A 66 6.42 5.13 -12.70
C SER A 66 6.44 4.44 -14.06
N GLU A 67 7.57 4.52 -14.75
CA GLU A 67 7.74 3.90 -16.05
C GLU A 67 7.59 2.37 -15.99
N GLU A 68 8.08 1.77 -14.93
CA GLU A 68 8.03 0.33 -14.69
C GLU A 68 6.59 -0.16 -14.54
N THR A 69 5.77 0.54 -13.75
CA THR A 69 4.35 0.20 -13.57
C THR A 69 3.59 0.37 -14.88
N ILE A 70 3.82 1.46 -15.61
CA ILE A 70 3.20 1.71 -16.93
C ILE A 70 3.58 0.60 -17.92
N LYS A 71 4.86 0.20 -17.95
CA LYS A 71 5.36 -0.87 -18.82
C LYS A 71 4.72 -2.21 -18.46
N PHE A 72 4.61 -2.53 -17.18
CA PHE A 72 3.93 -3.75 -16.71
C PHE A 72 2.48 -3.78 -17.17
N LEU A 73 1.72 -2.71 -16.91
CA LEU A 73 0.30 -2.63 -17.27
C LEU A 73 0.07 -2.74 -18.78
N LYS A 74 0.93 -2.12 -19.59
CA LYS A 74 0.88 -2.27 -21.07
C LYS A 74 1.09 -3.73 -21.50
N LYS A 75 2.09 -4.41 -20.92
CA LYS A 75 2.33 -5.82 -21.21
C LYS A 75 1.16 -6.70 -20.76
N TYR A 76 0.62 -6.46 -19.56
CA TYR A 76 -0.51 -7.21 -19.03
C TYR A 76 -1.71 -7.13 -20.00
N ARG A 77 -2.09 -5.91 -20.42
CA ARG A 77 -3.17 -5.70 -21.39
C ARG A 77 -2.92 -6.42 -22.72
N SER A 78 -1.68 -6.39 -23.20
CA SER A 78 -1.30 -7.03 -24.46
C SER A 78 -1.42 -8.56 -24.40
N TYR A 79 -1.09 -9.17 -23.26
CA TYR A 79 -1.14 -10.64 -23.11
C TYR A 79 -2.55 -11.16 -22.79
N TYR A 80 -3.28 -10.45 -21.94
CA TYR A 80 -4.56 -10.94 -21.43
C TYR A 80 -5.78 -10.30 -22.08
N ASN A 81 -5.58 -9.27 -22.89
CA ASN A 81 -6.64 -8.45 -23.49
C ASN A 81 -7.66 -7.95 -22.44
N ALA A 82 -7.18 -7.64 -21.23
CA ALA A 82 -7.97 -7.24 -20.08
C ALA A 82 -7.17 -6.30 -19.16
N GLU A 83 -7.90 -5.52 -18.35
CA GLU A 83 -7.29 -4.78 -17.25
C GLU A 83 -7.08 -5.69 -16.03
N PRO A 84 -6.00 -5.48 -15.27
CA PRO A 84 -5.88 -6.10 -13.95
C PRO A 84 -7.04 -5.69 -13.06
N THR A 85 -7.53 -6.60 -12.22
CA THR A 85 -8.57 -6.29 -11.24
C THR A 85 -8.09 -5.18 -10.31
N ASN A 86 -8.88 -4.11 -10.21
CA ASN A 86 -8.60 -3.01 -9.29
C ASN A 86 -8.96 -3.44 -7.86
N SER A 87 -7.95 -3.80 -7.10
CA SER A 87 -8.04 -4.24 -5.70
C SER A 87 -6.81 -3.78 -4.91
N HIS A 88 -6.90 -3.77 -3.60
CA HIS A 88 -5.77 -3.53 -2.70
C HIS A 88 -5.51 -4.77 -1.84
N PRO A 89 -4.40 -5.50 -2.11
CA PRO A 89 -3.40 -5.30 -3.15
C PRO A 89 -3.93 -5.58 -4.57
N MET A 90 -3.26 -5.03 -5.60
CA MET A 90 -3.50 -5.42 -6.98
C MET A 90 -2.81 -6.76 -7.23
N TYR A 91 -3.57 -7.85 -7.25
CA TYR A 91 -3.03 -9.22 -7.26
C TYR A 91 -2.14 -9.55 -8.45
N ALA A 92 -2.40 -8.96 -9.62
CA ALA A 92 -1.55 -9.14 -10.80
C ALA A 92 -0.13 -8.59 -10.57
N ILE A 93 -0.01 -7.43 -9.93
CA ILE A 93 1.28 -6.82 -9.59
C ILE A 93 1.92 -7.56 -8.42
N LEU A 94 1.13 -7.96 -7.41
CA LEU A 94 1.63 -8.73 -6.28
C LEU A 94 2.29 -10.04 -6.74
N GLY A 95 1.62 -10.78 -7.63
CA GLY A 95 2.18 -12.00 -8.22
C GLY A 95 3.46 -11.74 -8.99
N TYR A 96 3.52 -10.65 -9.76
CA TYR A 96 4.74 -10.23 -10.46
C TYR A 96 5.88 -9.93 -9.47
N ASP A 97 5.63 -9.12 -8.44
CA ASP A 97 6.63 -8.75 -7.44
C ASP A 97 7.18 -9.96 -6.71
N MET A 98 6.29 -10.89 -6.30
CA MET A 98 6.70 -12.13 -5.65
C MET A 98 7.57 -13.00 -6.56
N MET A 99 7.18 -13.16 -7.83
CA MET A 99 7.96 -13.94 -8.80
C MET A 99 9.31 -13.30 -9.07
N MET A 100 9.38 -11.98 -9.23
CA MET A 100 10.64 -11.26 -9.40
C MET A 100 11.55 -11.47 -8.20
N TYR A 101 11.02 -11.32 -6.98
CA TYR A 101 11.79 -11.52 -5.75
C TYR A 101 12.38 -12.92 -5.67
N PHE A 102 11.58 -13.96 -5.86
CA PHE A 102 12.05 -15.34 -5.73
C PHE A 102 12.93 -15.76 -6.90
N CYS A 103 12.62 -15.35 -8.14
CA CYS A 103 13.46 -15.68 -9.30
C CYS A 103 14.85 -15.04 -9.19
N GLU A 104 14.94 -13.76 -8.80
CA GLU A 104 16.23 -13.10 -8.58
C GLU A 104 17.00 -13.74 -7.42
N SER A 105 16.27 -14.10 -6.35
CA SER A 105 16.85 -14.80 -5.21
C SER A 105 17.50 -16.14 -5.61
N MET A 106 16.74 -16.96 -6.31
CA MET A 106 17.21 -18.27 -6.79
C MET A 106 18.33 -18.12 -7.81
N GLN A 107 18.25 -17.15 -8.71
CA GLN A 107 19.30 -16.89 -9.70
C GLN A 107 20.63 -16.50 -9.03
N LYS A 108 20.57 -15.69 -7.96
CA LYS A 108 21.75 -15.17 -7.29
C LYS A 108 22.36 -16.15 -6.29
N TYR A 109 21.53 -16.89 -5.57
CA TYR A 109 21.95 -17.73 -4.44
C TYR A 109 21.67 -19.22 -4.64
N GLY A 110 21.04 -19.59 -5.77
CA GLY A 110 20.75 -20.98 -6.10
C GLY A 110 19.81 -21.64 -5.09
N HIS A 111 20.11 -22.87 -4.74
CA HIS A 111 19.34 -23.69 -3.83
C HIS A 111 19.26 -23.12 -2.40
N ASP A 112 20.28 -22.36 -1.98
CA ASP A 112 20.39 -21.83 -0.62
C ASP A 112 19.81 -20.41 -0.48
N PHE A 113 18.98 -19.97 -1.43
CA PHE A 113 18.43 -18.61 -1.47
C PHE A 113 17.67 -18.22 -0.21
N GLU A 114 17.07 -19.19 0.51
CA GLU A 114 16.33 -18.93 1.75
C GLU A 114 17.19 -18.28 2.85
N TRP A 115 18.50 -18.60 2.88
CA TRP A 115 19.46 -18.02 3.82
C TRP A 115 19.90 -16.61 3.47
N ALA A 116 19.49 -16.11 2.32
CA ALA A 116 19.86 -14.82 1.80
C ALA A 116 18.67 -13.88 1.60
N LEU A 117 17.48 -14.26 2.07
CA LEU A 117 16.26 -13.45 1.90
C LEU A 117 16.38 -12.04 2.50
N ASP A 118 17.16 -11.86 3.55
CA ASP A 118 17.45 -10.57 4.17
C ASP A 118 18.43 -9.68 3.35
N LYS A 119 19.11 -10.26 2.34
CA LYS A 119 20.13 -9.61 1.52
C LYS A 119 19.65 -9.23 0.12
N ILE A 120 18.40 -9.52 -0.19
CA ILE A 120 17.82 -9.35 -1.51
C ILE A 120 16.89 -8.14 -1.49
N ALA A 121 17.06 -7.26 -2.46
CA ALA A 121 16.22 -6.08 -2.65
C ALA A 121 15.92 -5.89 -4.15
N PRO A 122 15.02 -6.70 -4.72
CA PRO A 122 14.66 -6.59 -6.13
C PRO A 122 13.88 -5.32 -6.40
N SER A 123 13.84 -4.92 -7.66
CA SER A 123 12.93 -3.86 -8.10
C SER A 123 11.51 -4.42 -8.20
N THR A 124 10.64 -3.93 -7.34
CA THR A 124 9.23 -4.31 -7.25
C THR A 124 8.33 -3.12 -7.55
N LEU A 125 7.09 -3.36 -7.94
CA LEU A 125 6.15 -2.33 -8.40
C LEU A 125 5.17 -1.87 -7.31
N GLN A 126 4.81 -2.76 -6.41
CA GLN A 126 3.80 -2.53 -5.38
C GLN A 126 4.29 -2.90 -3.98
N SER A 127 5.07 -3.96 -3.90
CA SER A 127 5.56 -4.51 -2.64
C SER A 127 6.95 -3.97 -2.34
N ASP A 128 7.31 -3.93 -1.06
CA ASP A 128 8.71 -3.78 -0.66
C ASP A 128 9.04 -4.93 0.29
N PHE A 129 10.08 -5.67 -0.06
CA PHE A 129 10.47 -6.84 0.71
C PHE A 129 11.70 -6.53 1.56
N LYS A 130 11.51 -6.58 2.88
CA LYS A 130 12.59 -6.57 3.86
C LYS A 130 12.33 -7.69 4.85
N PHE A 131 12.82 -8.86 4.52
CA PHE A 131 12.65 -10.01 5.38
C PHE A 131 13.63 -9.97 6.54
N ASN A 132 13.11 -10.18 7.73
CA ASN A 132 13.89 -10.38 8.94
C ASN A 132 13.57 -11.76 9.50
N ARG A 133 14.61 -12.49 9.93
CA ARG A 133 14.44 -13.80 10.55
C ARG A 133 13.87 -13.63 11.96
N VAL A 134 12.94 -14.48 12.34
CA VAL A 134 12.33 -14.52 13.67
C VAL A 134 13.12 -15.49 14.54
N GLY A 135 13.97 -14.96 15.41
CA GLY A 135 14.88 -15.77 16.24
C GLY A 135 15.92 -16.51 15.39
N GLU A 136 16.57 -17.50 15.99
CA GLU A 136 17.65 -18.25 15.33
C GLU A 136 17.14 -19.34 14.37
N THR A 137 16.00 -19.94 14.67
CA THR A 137 15.45 -21.10 13.94
C THR A 137 14.07 -20.83 13.32
N GLY A 138 13.52 -19.62 13.50
CA GLY A 138 12.22 -19.26 12.97
C GLY A 138 12.24 -18.93 11.48
N GLY A 139 11.04 -18.69 10.91
CA GLY A 139 10.87 -18.23 9.55
C GLY A 139 11.22 -16.76 9.37
N PHE A 140 10.80 -16.18 8.24
CA PHE A 140 11.02 -14.77 7.92
C PHE A 140 9.71 -13.99 7.96
N ILE A 141 9.79 -12.76 8.44
CA ILE A 141 8.69 -11.79 8.41
C ILE A 141 9.11 -10.62 7.52
N ASN A 142 8.26 -10.22 6.59
CA ASN A 142 8.43 -8.94 5.90
C ASN A 142 8.06 -7.80 6.85
N SER A 143 9.02 -6.98 7.21
CA SER A 143 8.85 -5.85 8.13
C SER A 143 8.63 -4.51 7.45
N ARG A 144 8.57 -4.50 6.11
CA ARG A 144 8.42 -3.25 5.37
C ARG A 144 6.96 -2.84 5.28
N HIS A 145 6.73 -1.57 5.57
CA HIS A 145 5.43 -0.91 5.43
C HIS A 145 5.63 0.48 4.85
N PHE A 146 4.64 0.93 4.09
CA PHE A 146 4.54 2.30 3.60
C PHE A 146 3.61 3.10 4.49
N ILE A 147 3.89 4.38 4.67
CA ILE A 147 2.90 5.36 5.14
C ILE A 147 2.39 6.08 3.89
N ILE A 148 1.11 5.98 3.66
CA ILE A 148 0.43 6.57 2.51
C ILE A 148 -0.33 7.79 2.98
N GLU A 149 -0.22 8.89 2.23
CA GLU A 149 -0.99 10.11 2.42
C GLU A 149 -2.01 10.22 1.29
N ASN A 150 -3.27 10.42 1.64
CA ASN A 150 -4.31 10.89 0.75
C ASN A 150 -4.66 12.33 1.10
N SER A 151 -4.55 13.23 0.13
CA SER A 151 -4.91 14.63 0.31
C SER A 151 -5.50 15.21 -0.97
N GLU A 152 -6.32 16.26 -0.83
CA GLU A 152 -6.95 16.94 -1.94
C GLU A 152 -5.91 17.56 -2.90
N THR A 153 -4.81 18.08 -2.34
CA THR A 153 -3.76 18.75 -3.10
C THR A 153 -2.79 17.80 -3.79
N ASN A 154 -2.46 16.68 -3.16
CA ASN A 154 -1.41 15.76 -3.62
C ASN A 154 -1.95 14.45 -4.18
N GLY A 155 -3.25 14.19 -4.02
CA GLY A 155 -3.82 12.87 -4.30
C GLY A 155 -3.29 11.80 -3.34
N CYS A 156 -3.13 10.58 -3.84
CA CYS A 156 -2.54 9.47 -3.09
C CYS A 156 -1.03 9.41 -3.37
N LYS A 157 -0.21 9.51 -2.34
CA LYS A 157 1.24 9.40 -2.47
C LYS A 157 1.86 8.65 -1.30
N MET A 158 3.04 8.11 -1.52
CA MET A 158 3.88 7.58 -0.46
C MET A 158 4.46 8.76 0.35
N PHE A 159 4.15 8.78 1.65
CA PHE A 159 4.66 9.78 2.59
C PHE A 159 6.00 9.34 3.21
N ALA A 160 6.07 8.07 3.62
CA ALA A 160 7.28 7.46 4.18
C ALA A 160 7.32 5.95 3.94
N LYS A 161 8.53 5.37 4.09
CA LYS A 161 8.85 3.97 3.86
C LYS A 161 9.70 3.39 4.99
#